data_c5ed3a055a944e7576cf60149eda331e
#
_entry.id   c5ed3a055a944e7576cf60149eda331e
#
_cell.length_a   1.000
_cell.length_b   1.000
_cell.length_c   1.000
_cell.angle_alpha   90.00
_cell.angle_beta   90.00
_cell.angle_gamma   90.00
#
_symmetry.space_group_name_H-M   'P 1'
#
loop_
_entity.id
_entity.type
_entity.pdbx_description
1 polymer ?
#
loop_
_entity_poly.entity_id
_entity_poly.type
_entity_poly.pdbx_seq_one_letter_code
_entity_poly.pdbx_strand_id
1 'polypeptide(L)'
;VICGGTSANVASRVLKREIVTLVKHADPKIPPMATMEGLDLVTEGVLTIGSALDLLHRYENDDFDEAFFDALDAENGAAKLAKLLIEECTDLNLFVGRALNPAHQNSNLPFDLSVRMNLVEQLKDCAERMGKHVTVKYY
;
A
#
# COMPACT_ATOMS: atom_id res chain seq x y z
N VAL A 1 1.12 6.78 -5.97
CA VAL A 1 1.55 5.89 -4.88
C VAL A 1 2.20 4.64 -5.44
N ILE A 2 3.25 4.16 -4.82
CA ILE A 2 3.88 2.85 -5.14
C ILE A 2 3.95 2.03 -3.85
N CYS A 3 3.36 0.83 -3.89
CA CYS A 3 3.42 -0.15 -2.80
C CYS A 3 4.24 -1.37 -3.25
N GLY A 4 5.50 -1.43 -2.82
CA GLY A 4 6.42 -2.52 -3.11
C GLY A 4 7.80 -2.06 -3.53
N GLY A 5 8.84 -2.58 -2.87
CA GLY A 5 10.23 -2.20 -3.12
C GLY A 5 10.71 -2.50 -4.53
N THR A 6 10.33 -3.65 -5.10
CA THR A 6 10.67 -4.01 -6.48
C THR A 6 10.07 -3.01 -7.47
N SER A 7 8.79 -2.65 -7.31
CA SER A 7 8.12 -1.66 -8.17
C SER A 7 8.73 -0.27 -8.00
N ALA A 8 9.09 0.12 -6.78
CA ALA A 8 9.77 1.38 -6.50
C ALA A 8 11.14 1.45 -7.19
N ASN A 9 11.93 0.37 -7.14
CA ASN A 9 13.22 0.29 -7.82
C ASN A 9 13.11 0.38 -9.35
N VAL A 10 12.07 -0.23 -9.92
CA VAL A 10 11.79 -0.12 -11.37
C VAL A 10 11.44 1.33 -11.72
N ALA A 11 10.53 1.94 -10.97
CA ALA A 11 10.13 3.33 -11.18
C ALA A 11 11.31 4.29 -11.03
N SER A 12 12.14 4.13 -10.00
CA SER A 12 13.36 4.93 -9.79
C SER A 12 14.29 4.90 -11.00
N ARG A 13 14.55 3.72 -11.56
CA ARG A 13 15.41 3.58 -12.75
C ARG A 13 14.80 4.22 -13.99
N VAL A 14 13.50 4.00 -14.23
CA VAL A 14 12.81 4.53 -15.42
C VAL A 14 12.66 6.04 -15.36
N LEU A 15 12.26 6.56 -14.20
CA LEU A 15 12.06 8.00 -14.00
C LEU A 15 13.36 8.74 -13.72
N LYS A 16 14.47 8.02 -13.46
CA LYS A 16 15.78 8.57 -13.05
C LYS A 16 15.65 9.45 -11.79
N ARG A 17 14.89 8.96 -10.81
CA ARG A 17 14.64 9.64 -9.54
C ARG A 17 15.08 8.76 -8.37
N GLU A 18 15.64 9.38 -7.34
CA GLU A 18 16.15 8.69 -6.16
C GLU A 18 15.02 8.31 -5.20
N ILE A 19 15.16 7.13 -4.58
CA ILE A 19 14.31 6.70 -3.46
C ILE A 19 15.00 7.11 -2.17
N VAL A 20 14.33 7.93 -1.37
CA VAL A 20 14.83 8.35 -0.05
C VAL A 20 13.99 7.71 1.04
N THR A 21 14.56 6.77 1.78
CA THR A 21 13.87 6.08 2.88
C THR A 21 13.78 6.98 4.11
N LEU A 22 12.57 7.07 4.68
CA LEU A 22 12.28 7.88 5.87
C LEU A 22 12.36 7.00 7.12
N VAL A 23 13.48 7.09 7.84
CA VAL A 23 13.75 6.25 9.03
C VAL A 23 13.26 6.90 10.34
N LYS A 24 12.99 8.20 10.35
CA LYS A 24 12.72 9.00 11.57
C LYS A 24 11.43 8.62 12.33
N HIS A 25 10.50 7.97 11.67
CA HIS A 25 9.19 7.60 12.24
C HIS A 25 8.90 6.11 12.00
N ALA A 26 9.93 5.26 12.23
CA ALA A 26 9.78 3.83 12.04
C ALA A 26 8.80 3.24 13.06
N ASP A 27 7.65 2.79 12.59
CA ASP A 27 6.76 1.94 13.37
C ASP A 27 7.38 0.53 13.44
N PRO A 28 7.48 -0.10 14.62
CA PRO A 28 8.04 -1.45 14.73
C PRO A 28 7.28 -2.52 13.94
N LYS A 29 6.02 -2.28 13.62
CA LYS A 29 5.11 -3.22 12.94
C LYS A 29 4.94 -2.92 11.46
N ILE A 30 5.25 -1.71 11.03
CA ILE A 30 5.04 -1.25 9.64
C ILE A 30 6.39 -0.85 9.06
N PRO A 31 6.78 -1.41 7.91
CA PRO A 31 8.03 -1.06 7.25
C PRO A 31 8.14 0.44 6.97
N PRO A 32 9.34 1.02 6.98
CA PRO A 32 9.53 2.43 6.73
C PRO A 32 9.02 2.81 5.34
N MET A 33 8.41 3.97 5.24
CA MET A 33 8.03 4.57 3.96
C MET A 33 9.22 5.30 3.34
N ALA A 34 9.10 5.62 2.06
CA ALA A 34 10.09 6.38 1.32
C ALA A 34 9.42 7.52 0.53
N THR A 35 10.23 8.43 0.06
CA THR A 35 9.82 9.47 -0.90
C THR A 35 10.55 9.29 -2.22
N MET A 36 9.90 9.69 -3.29
CA MET A 36 10.48 9.83 -4.63
C MET A 36 9.83 11.06 -5.26
N GLU A 37 10.62 11.91 -5.88
CA GLU A 37 10.11 13.12 -6.52
C GLU A 37 8.97 12.82 -7.50
N GLY A 38 7.83 13.51 -7.36
CA GLY A 38 6.63 13.34 -8.18
C GLY A 38 5.73 12.19 -7.76
N LEU A 39 5.97 11.56 -6.61
CA LEU A 39 5.11 10.56 -6.00
C LEU A 39 4.70 10.99 -4.59
N ASP A 40 3.43 10.81 -4.26
CA ASP A 40 2.89 11.17 -2.95
C ASP A 40 3.33 10.21 -1.85
N LEU A 41 3.51 8.93 -2.20
CA LEU A 41 3.87 7.90 -1.24
C LEU A 41 4.59 6.72 -1.90
N VAL A 42 5.65 6.25 -1.28
CA VAL A 42 6.34 5.00 -1.61
C VAL A 42 6.44 4.14 -0.34
N THR A 43 5.96 2.91 -0.41
CA THR A 43 5.94 2.00 0.74
C THR A 43 6.44 0.60 0.36
N GLU A 44 6.64 -0.22 1.38
CA GLU A 44 6.66 -1.67 1.22
C GLU A 44 5.27 -2.15 0.73
N GLY A 45 5.16 -3.40 0.31
CA GLY A 45 3.93 -3.93 -0.29
C GLY A 45 2.97 -4.54 0.72
N VAL A 46 3.16 -5.84 1.01
CA VAL A 46 2.18 -6.71 1.68
C VAL A 46 1.81 -6.22 3.08
N LEU A 47 2.80 -5.91 3.92
CA LEU A 47 2.54 -5.50 5.31
C LEU A 47 1.87 -4.13 5.38
N THR A 48 2.29 -3.21 4.55
CA THR A 48 1.70 -1.86 4.51
C THR A 48 0.27 -1.88 3.99
N ILE A 49 -0.01 -2.63 2.92
CA ILE A 49 -1.37 -2.75 2.36
C ILE A 49 -2.28 -3.46 3.36
N GLY A 50 -1.81 -4.54 4.01
CA GLY A 50 -2.57 -5.24 5.03
C GLY A 50 -2.98 -4.33 6.19
N SER A 51 -2.03 -3.57 6.73
CA SER A 51 -2.31 -2.62 7.82
C SER A 51 -3.20 -1.46 7.39
N ALA A 52 -3.09 -1.00 6.15
CA ALA A 52 -4.01 0.01 5.60
C ALA A 52 -5.44 -0.55 5.47
N LEU A 53 -5.58 -1.80 5.01
CA LEU A 53 -6.88 -2.49 4.93
C LEU A 53 -7.55 -2.61 6.30
N ASP A 54 -6.80 -2.87 7.38
CA ASP A 54 -7.36 -2.91 8.73
C ASP A 54 -8.00 -1.55 9.11
N LEU A 55 -7.36 -0.44 8.76
CA LEU A 55 -7.92 0.90 8.96
C LEU A 55 -9.14 1.17 8.08
N LEU A 56 -9.09 0.76 6.81
CA LEU A 56 -10.21 0.92 5.87
C LEU A 56 -11.43 0.11 6.30
N HIS A 57 -11.26 -1.11 6.80
CA HIS A 57 -12.35 -1.94 7.33
C HIS A 57 -12.98 -1.32 8.57
N ARG A 58 -12.19 -0.73 9.47
CA ARG A 58 -12.74 0.04 10.60
C ARG A 58 -13.54 1.24 10.13
N TYR A 59 -13.03 1.96 9.12
CA TYR A 59 -13.75 3.08 8.51
C TYR A 59 -15.09 2.65 7.90
N GLU A 60 -15.12 1.54 7.14
CA GLU A 60 -16.35 1.00 6.54
C GLU A 60 -17.40 0.60 7.57
N ASN A 61 -16.97 0.14 8.75
CA ASN A 61 -17.85 -0.33 9.83
C ASN A 61 -18.22 0.76 10.84
N ASP A 62 -17.90 2.03 10.55
CA ASP A 62 -18.12 3.16 11.48
C ASP A 62 -17.47 2.96 12.87
N ASP A 63 -16.38 2.18 12.92
CA ASP A 63 -15.65 1.88 14.15
C ASP A 63 -14.66 3.01 14.47
N PHE A 64 -15.19 4.15 14.90
CA PHE A 64 -14.47 5.39 15.16
C PHE A 64 -14.30 5.63 16.66
N ASP A 65 -13.24 5.06 17.23
CA ASP A 65 -12.77 5.41 18.57
C ASP A 65 -11.50 6.29 18.49
N GLU A 66 -11.02 6.73 19.65
CA GLU A 66 -9.80 7.52 19.77
C GLU A 66 -8.60 6.77 19.14
N ALA A 67 -8.49 5.46 19.37
CA ALA A 67 -7.43 4.64 18.82
C ALA A 67 -7.46 4.52 17.30
N PHE A 68 -8.65 4.60 16.68
CA PHE A 68 -8.76 4.66 15.21
C PHE A 68 -8.17 5.96 14.68
N PHE A 69 -8.52 7.09 15.27
CA PHE A 69 -8.01 8.39 14.80
C PHE A 69 -6.50 8.53 15.05
N ASP A 70 -6.01 8.07 16.19
CA ASP A 70 -4.56 8.01 16.46
C ASP A 70 -3.82 7.15 15.43
N ALA A 71 -4.37 6.00 15.07
CA ALA A 71 -3.79 5.11 14.08
C ALA A 71 -3.84 5.70 12.66
N LEU A 72 -4.91 6.42 12.30
CA LEU A 72 -5.06 7.07 11.00
C LEU A 72 -4.13 8.29 10.86
N ASP A 73 -3.85 8.98 11.95
CA ASP A 73 -2.94 10.14 11.98
C ASP A 73 -1.47 9.76 12.22
N ALA A 74 -1.17 8.47 12.36
CA ALA A 74 0.19 8.01 12.55
C ALA A 74 1.11 8.29 11.33
N GLU A 75 2.37 8.62 11.61
CA GLU A 75 3.38 8.92 10.58
C GLU A 75 3.99 7.63 9.99
N ASN A 76 3.17 6.77 9.40
CA ASN A 76 3.61 5.55 8.73
C ASN A 76 2.90 5.36 7.38
N GLY A 77 3.42 4.43 6.58
CA GLY A 77 2.93 4.19 5.22
C GLY A 77 1.49 3.67 5.15
N ALA A 78 1.06 2.88 6.13
CA ALA A 78 -0.28 2.32 6.17
C ALA A 78 -1.34 3.40 6.46
N ALA A 79 -1.08 4.24 7.46
CA ALA A 79 -1.94 5.37 7.79
C ALA A 79 -2.06 6.36 6.63
N LYS A 80 -0.94 6.71 6.00
CA LYS A 80 -0.95 7.62 4.83
C LYS A 80 -1.69 7.02 3.64
N LEU A 81 -1.53 5.73 3.38
CA LEU A 81 -2.26 5.05 2.31
C LEU A 81 -3.77 5.03 2.59
N ALA A 82 -4.17 4.67 3.81
CA ALA A 82 -5.58 4.66 4.21
C ALA A 82 -6.19 6.07 4.10
N LYS A 83 -5.49 7.08 4.59
CA LYS A 83 -5.95 8.49 4.55
C LYS A 83 -6.12 8.99 3.11
N LEU A 84 -5.17 8.72 2.23
CA LEU A 84 -5.30 9.04 0.80
C LEU A 84 -6.53 8.40 0.16
N LEU A 85 -6.81 7.14 0.49
CA LEU A 85 -7.97 6.41 -0.04
C LEU A 85 -9.29 6.94 0.53
N ILE A 86 -9.35 7.30 1.81
CA ILE A 86 -10.54 7.81 2.46
C ILE A 86 -10.87 9.23 1.99
N GLU A 87 -9.88 10.13 2.02
CA GLU A 87 -10.10 11.57 1.93
C GLU A 87 -9.94 12.13 0.52
N GLU A 88 -9.03 11.57 -0.30
CA GLU A 88 -8.62 12.19 -1.55
C GLU A 88 -8.97 11.37 -2.80
N CYS A 89 -9.16 10.06 -2.66
CA CYS A 89 -9.37 9.16 -3.79
C CYS A 89 -10.83 9.14 -4.24
N THR A 90 -11.09 9.37 -5.52
CA THR A 90 -12.37 9.12 -6.19
C THR A 90 -12.27 7.95 -7.16
N ASP A 91 -11.18 7.91 -7.93
CA ASP A 91 -10.89 6.88 -8.93
C ASP A 91 -9.58 6.17 -8.58
N LEU A 92 -9.66 4.88 -8.30
CA LEU A 92 -8.53 4.04 -7.95
C LEU A 92 -8.09 3.18 -9.15
N ASN A 93 -6.93 3.47 -9.70
CA ASN A 93 -6.34 2.65 -10.76
C ASN A 93 -5.21 1.81 -10.18
N LEU A 94 -5.42 0.50 -10.10
CA LEU A 94 -4.44 -0.47 -9.59
C LEU A 94 -3.66 -1.09 -10.74
N PHE A 95 -2.35 -0.89 -10.75
CA PHE A 95 -1.40 -1.53 -11.67
C PHE A 95 -0.64 -2.61 -10.91
N VAL A 96 -0.96 -3.86 -11.16
CA VAL A 96 -0.51 -5.00 -10.36
C VAL A 96 0.51 -5.83 -11.12
N GLY A 97 1.77 -5.81 -10.66
CA GLY A 97 2.82 -6.68 -11.18
C GLY A 97 2.68 -8.10 -10.64
N ARG A 98 2.71 -9.09 -11.52
CA ARG A 98 2.69 -10.52 -11.18
C ARG A 98 4.07 -11.18 -11.24
N ALA A 99 5.09 -10.42 -11.58
CA ALA A 99 6.45 -10.92 -11.61
C ALA A 99 6.90 -11.36 -10.21
N LEU A 100 7.50 -12.54 -10.15
CA LEU A 100 8.11 -13.07 -8.94
C LEU A 100 9.51 -12.49 -8.80
N ASN A 101 9.87 -12.07 -7.57
CA ASN A 101 11.22 -11.61 -7.31
C ASN A 101 12.15 -12.82 -7.15
N PRO A 102 13.17 -13.02 -8.02
CA PRO A 102 14.12 -14.14 -7.91
C PRO A 102 14.87 -14.19 -6.58
N ALA A 103 15.04 -13.03 -5.90
CA ALA A 103 15.70 -12.96 -4.59
C ALA A 103 14.90 -13.61 -3.45
N HIS A 104 13.62 -13.85 -3.64
CA HIS A 104 12.73 -14.53 -2.69
C HIS A 104 12.44 -15.98 -3.10
N GLN A 105 13.34 -16.63 -3.85
CA GLN A 105 13.22 -18.04 -4.27
C GLN A 105 13.39 -19.04 -3.10
N ASN A 106 12.71 -18.81 -2.00
CA ASN A 106 12.47 -19.84 -1.01
C ASN A 106 11.13 -20.52 -1.30
N SER A 107 10.97 -21.78 -0.86
CA SER A 107 9.86 -22.71 -1.13
C SER A 107 8.41 -22.19 -0.91
N ASN A 108 8.23 -20.94 -0.57
CA ASN A 108 6.94 -20.28 -0.30
C ASN A 108 6.44 -19.36 -1.44
N LEU A 109 7.01 -19.45 -2.62
CA LEU A 109 6.73 -18.60 -3.77
C LEU A 109 5.25 -18.52 -4.18
N PRO A 110 4.49 -19.64 -4.28
CA PRO A 110 3.07 -19.58 -4.59
C PRO A 110 2.24 -18.89 -3.52
N PHE A 111 2.68 -18.98 -2.26
CA PHE A 111 2.01 -18.37 -1.12
C PHE A 111 2.12 -16.83 -1.15
N ASP A 112 3.31 -16.30 -1.41
CA ASP A 112 3.55 -14.85 -1.44
C ASP A 112 2.75 -14.14 -2.57
N LEU A 113 2.69 -14.75 -3.76
CA LEU A 113 1.87 -14.23 -4.85
C LEU A 113 0.38 -14.28 -4.51
N SER A 114 -0.10 -15.38 -3.93
CA SER A 114 -1.53 -15.52 -3.57
C SER A 114 -1.94 -14.54 -2.49
N VAL A 115 -1.10 -14.27 -1.50
CA VAL A 115 -1.33 -13.25 -0.46
C VAL A 115 -1.43 -11.87 -1.11
N ARG A 116 -0.50 -11.51 -1.99
CA ARG A 116 -0.53 -10.23 -2.71
C ARG A 116 -1.79 -10.05 -3.53
N MET A 117 -2.17 -11.08 -4.30
CA MET A 117 -3.39 -11.04 -5.12
C MET A 117 -4.65 -10.89 -4.25
N ASN A 118 -4.71 -11.59 -3.11
CA ASN A 118 -5.81 -11.47 -2.17
C ASN A 118 -5.92 -10.05 -1.58
N LEU A 119 -4.79 -9.43 -1.19
CA LEU A 119 -4.79 -8.05 -0.71
C LEU A 119 -5.27 -7.05 -1.77
N VAL A 120 -4.89 -7.25 -3.03
CA VAL A 120 -5.38 -6.41 -4.15
C VAL A 120 -6.89 -6.54 -4.32
N GLU A 121 -7.45 -7.75 -4.27
CA GLU A 121 -8.89 -7.96 -4.35
C GLU A 121 -9.62 -7.34 -3.14
N GLN A 122 -9.11 -7.52 -1.93
CA GLN A 122 -9.68 -6.88 -0.74
C GLN A 122 -9.65 -5.36 -0.84
N LEU A 123 -8.55 -4.78 -1.32
CA LEU A 123 -8.42 -3.34 -1.50
C LEU A 123 -9.42 -2.81 -2.55
N LYS A 124 -9.56 -3.53 -3.66
CA LYS A 124 -10.56 -3.21 -4.69
C LYS A 124 -11.97 -3.23 -4.10
N ASP A 125 -12.36 -4.34 -3.47
CA ASP A 125 -13.71 -4.52 -2.92
C ASP A 125 -14.03 -3.47 -1.85
N CYS A 126 -13.07 -3.16 -0.97
CA CYS A 126 -13.20 -2.13 0.06
C CYS A 126 -13.38 -0.75 -0.59
N ALA A 127 -12.57 -0.38 -1.56
CA ALA A 127 -12.67 0.91 -2.24
C ALA A 127 -14.00 1.05 -3.02
N GLU A 128 -14.48 0.00 -3.66
CA GLU A 128 -15.79 -0.03 -4.33
C GLU A 128 -16.95 0.16 -3.33
N ARG A 129 -16.90 -0.51 -2.16
CA ARG A 129 -17.89 -0.30 -1.09
C ARG A 129 -17.88 1.11 -0.53
N MET A 130 -16.71 1.77 -0.50
CA MET A 130 -16.56 3.18 -0.14
C MET A 130 -17.03 4.14 -1.23
N GLY A 131 -17.57 3.64 -2.35
CA GLY A 131 -18.08 4.45 -3.46
C GLY A 131 -17.01 4.92 -4.45
N LYS A 132 -15.80 4.36 -4.42
CA LYS A 132 -14.74 4.70 -5.37
C LYS A 132 -14.94 3.93 -6.67
N HIS A 133 -14.55 4.53 -7.78
CA HIS A 133 -14.44 3.82 -9.06
C HIS A 133 -13.09 3.11 -9.13
N VAL A 134 -13.10 1.79 -9.32
CA VAL A 134 -11.86 0.98 -9.29
C VAL A 134 -11.60 0.30 -10.62
N THR A 135 -10.38 0.42 -11.11
CA THR A 135 -9.88 -0.29 -12.29
C THR A 135 -8.61 -1.06 -11.91
N VAL A 136 -8.53 -2.33 -12.29
CA VAL A 136 -7.35 -3.17 -12.02
C VAL A 136 -6.74 -3.65 -13.34
N LYS A 137 -5.43 -3.49 -13.48
CA LYS A 137 -4.64 -4.01 -14.60
C LYS A 137 -3.50 -4.86 -14.09
N TYR A 138 -3.39 -6.06 -14.61
CA TYR A 138 -2.35 -7.03 -14.27
C TYR A 138 -1.27 -7.09 -15.34
N TYR A 139 -0.03 -7.15 -14.90
CA TYR A 139 1.16 -7.21 -15.75
C TYR A 139 2.07 -8.40 -15.43
#